data_33ac23a9fe8c2745049afe2d546e6ccc
#
_entry.id   33ac23a9fe8c2745049afe2d546e6ccc
#
_cell.length_a   1.000
_cell.length_b   1.000
_cell.length_c   1.000
_cell.angle_alpha   90.00
_cell.angle_beta   90.00
_cell.angle_gamma   90.00
#
_symmetry.space_group_name_H-M   'P 1'
#
loop_
_entity.id
_entity.type
_entity.pdbx_description
1 polymer ?
#
loop_
_entity_poly.entity_id
_entity_poly.type
_entity_poly.pdbx_seq_one_letter_code
_entity_poly.pdbx_strand_id
1 'polypeptide(L)'
;MTNIESKHGIVSRQPYELYMSFTDLSNLAKMLPEDKKEMVTADMDTLSATVQGFNIGVKVHQRVPYSRIELVDYGAPFAFHVVLHFEPAAENPYHTDFWIMVEADLNLMMKMMLSGKVKEALDKVVDGLVDASNGKMPEGFDVSKWAGQ
;
A
#
# COMPACT_ATOMS: atom_id res chain seq x y z
N MET A 1 18.25 -2.31 -9.62
CA MET A 1 17.29 -1.93 -8.59
C MET A 1 16.89 -3.12 -7.73
N THR A 2 16.60 -2.89 -6.47
CA THR A 2 16.08 -3.92 -5.58
C THR A 2 14.58 -4.02 -5.77
N ASN A 3 14.10 -5.24 -6.00
CA ASN A 3 12.69 -5.51 -6.23
C ASN A 3 12.11 -6.24 -5.01
N ILE A 4 11.07 -5.64 -4.41
CA ILE A 4 10.41 -6.21 -3.23
C ILE A 4 8.93 -6.33 -3.57
N GLU A 5 8.40 -7.54 -3.50
CA GLU A 5 7.01 -7.80 -3.84
C GLU A 5 6.29 -8.39 -2.64
N SER A 6 5.09 -7.89 -2.36
CA SER A 6 4.27 -8.44 -1.30
C SER A 6 3.72 -9.82 -1.69
N LYS A 7 3.18 -10.53 -0.72
CA LYS A 7 2.31 -11.67 -1.01
C LYS A 7 1.09 -11.19 -1.79
N HIS A 8 0.44 -12.08 -2.52
CA HIS A 8 -0.87 -11.83 -3.12
C HIS A 8 -1.96 -12.17 -2.12
N GLY A 9 -3.03 -11.39 -2.12
CA GLY A 9 -4.17 -11.66 -1.27
C GLY A 9 -5.47 -11.51 -2.06
N ILE A 10 -6.44 -12.36 -1.78
CA ILE A 10 -7.77 -12.26 -2.39
C ILE A 10 -8.65 -11.43 -1.48
N VAL A 11 -9.02 -10.24 -1.95
CA VAL A 11 -9.87 -9.30 -1.23
C VAL A 11 -11.30 -9.48 -1.71
N SER A 12 -12.24 -9.61 -0.77
CA SER A 12 -13.66 -9.85 -1.09
C SER A 12 -14.37 -8.54 -1.47
N ARG A 13 -13.76 -7.80 -2.38
CA ARG A 13 -14.28 -6.56 -2.98
C ARG A 13 -13.84 -6.54 -4.43
N GLN A 14 -14.59 -5.82 -5.26
CA GLN A 14 -14.25 -5.71 -6.68
C GLN A 14 -13.07 -4.77 -6.90
N PRO A 15 -12.30 -4.97 -8.00
CA PRO A 15 -11.15 -4.10 -8.28
C PRO A 15 -11.47 -2.61 -8.29
N TYR A 16 -12.62 -2.21 -8.84
CA TYR A 16 -12.98 -0.79 -8.88
C TYR A 16 -13.18 -0.23 -7.47
N GLU A 17 -13.69 -1.04 -6.53
CA GLU A 17 -13.90 -0.59 -5.16
C GLU A 17 -12.57 -0.29 -4.46
N LEU A 18 -11.58 -1.17 -4.64
CA LEU A 18 -10.25 -0.94 -4.09
C LEU A 18 -9.57 0.23 -4.77
N TYR A 19 -9.68 0.33 -6.08
CA TYR A 19 -9.11 1.46 -6.82
C TYR A 19 -9.68 2.78 -6.31
N MET A 20 -10.99 2.87 -6.15
CA MET A 20 -11.64 4.09 -5.68
C MET A 20 -11.22 4.45 -4.26
N SER A 21 -10.97 3.45 -3.42
CA SER A 21 -10.49 3.68 -2.05
C SER A 21 -9.06 4.17 -2.02
N PHE A 22 -8.17 3.58 -2.84
CA PHE A 22 -6.74 3.87 -2.79
C PHE A 22 -6.27 4.97 -3.74
N THR A 23 -7.12 5.40 -4.65
CA THR A 23 -6.78 6.51 -5.55
C THR A 23 -6.56 7.81 -4.78
N ASP A 24 -7.14 7.92 -3.58
CA ASP A 24 -6.89 9.01 -2.64
C ASP A 24 -5.94 8.48 -1.56
N LEU A 25 -4.69 8.93 -1.58
CA LEU A 25 -3.66 8.42 -0.67
C LEU A 25 -3.95 8.72 0.80
N SER A 26 -4.80 9.73 1.10
CA SER A 26 -5.18 9.99 2.49
C SER A 26 -5.93 8.80 3.10
N ASN A 27 -6.57 7.97 2.30
CA ASN A 27 -7.23 6.76 2.79
C ASN A 27 -6.24 5.71 3.30
N LEU A 28 -5.04 5.64 2.70
CA LEU A 28 -3.99 4.74 3.19
C LEU A 28 -3.55 5.14 4.59
N ALA A 29 -3.40 6.44 4.82
CA ALA A 29 -3.04 6.94 6.15
C ALA A 29 -4.10 6.60 7.20
N LYS A 30 -5.37 6.62 6.82
CA LYS A 30 -6.48 6.29 7.73
C LYS A 30 -6.50 4.82 8.13
N MET A 31 -5.88 3.96 7.36
CA MET A 31 -5.84 2.51 7.63
C MET A 31 -4.76 2.11 8.61
N LEU A 32 -3.85 3.01 8.95
CA LEU A 32 -2.73 2.68 9.84
C LEU A 32 -3.19 2.55 11.29
N PRO A 33 -2.47 1.74 12.09
CA PRO A 33 -2.68 1.72 13.54
C PRO A 33 -2.51 3.11 14.15
N GLU A 34 -3.25 3.40 15.22
CA GLU A 34 -3.24 4.73 15.86
C GLU A 34 -1.83 5.19 16.23
N ASP A 35 -0.98 4.29 16.70
CA ASP A 35 0.38 4.61 17.10
C ASP A 35 1.28 4.98 15.91
N LYS A 36 0.85 4.69 14.69
CA LYS A 36 1.62 4.99 13.48
C LYS A 36 1.03 6.13 12.66
N LYS A 37 -0.20 6.54 12.91
CA LYS A 37 -0.84 7.62 12.16
C LYS A 37 -0.11 8.95 12.30
N GLU A 38 0.47 9.22 13.46
CA GLU A 38 1.19 10.45 13.72
C GLU A 38 2.47 10.57 12.88
N MET A 39 3.00 9.44 12.42
CA MET A 39 4.24 9.40 11.64
C MET A 39 3.97 9.59 10.14
N VAL A 40 2.71 9.71 9.75
CA VAL A 40 2.31 9.75 8.34
C VAL A 40 1.50 11.00 8.07
N THR A 41 1.85 11.69 6.98
CA THR A 41 1.09 12.82 6.46
C THR A 41 0.67 12.49 5.04
N ALA A 42 -0.59 12.70 4.70
CA ALA A 42 -1.08 12.36 3.37
C ALA A 42 -2.15 13.32 2.90
N ASP A 43 -2.18 13.54 1.59
CA ASP A 43 -3.31 14.14 0.89
C ASP A 43 -3.71 13.20 -0.26
N MET A 44 -4.52 13.67 -1.20
CA MET A 44 -5.00 12.83 -2.28
C MET A 44 -3.87 12.24 -3.15
N ASP A 45 -2.83 13.02 -3.41
CA ASP A 45 -1.80 12.68 -4.38
C ASP A 45 -0.44 12.36 -3.77
N THR A 46 -0.24 12.62 -2.49
CA THR A 46 1.04 12.42 -1.82
C THR A 46 0.87 11.76 -0.46
N LEU A 47 1.93 11.08 -0.02
CA LEU A 47 2.00 10.50 1.32
C LEU A 47 3.45 10.52 1.76
N SER A 48 3.70 10.94 3.00
CA SER A 48 5.04 10.97 3.60
C SER A 48 5.02 10.26 4.95
N ALA A 49 6.07 9.51 5.23
CA ALA A 49 6.22 8.82 6.51
C ALA A 49 7.68 8.85 6.96
N THR A 50 7.89 8.78 8.27
CA THR A 50 9.22 8.59 8.85
C THR A 50 9.41 7.11 9.17
N VAL A 51 10.37 6.48 8.51
CA VAL A 51 10.66 5.05 8.67
C VAL A 51 12.14 4.88 8.96
N GLN A 52 12.48 4.28 10.09
CA GLN A 52 13.87 4.03 10.47
C GLN A 52 14.76 5.28 10.39
N GLY A 53 14.21 6.43 10.80
CA GLY A 53 14.93 7.70 10.74
C GLY A 53 14.97 8.37 9.38
N PHE A 54 14.42 7.72 8.35
CA PHE A 54 14.33 8.31 7.02
C PHE A 54 12.94 8.90 6.79
N ASN A 55 12.92 10.07 6.16
CA ASN A 55 11.66 10.64 5.67
C ASN A 55 11.42 10.07 4.28
N ILE A 56 10.38 9.26 4.13
CA ILE A 56 10.05 8.59 2.88
C ILE A 56 8.71 9.08 2.39
N GLY A 57 8.71 9.74 1.24
CA GLY A 57 7.50 10.23 0.62
C GLY A 57 7.23 9.55 -0.71
N VAL A 58 5.96 9.48 -1.07
CA VAL A 58 5.52 9.02 -2.39
C VAL A 58 4.51 10.00 -2.95
N LYS A 59 4.45 10.07 -4.28
CA LYS A 59 3.40 10.79 -4.99
C LYS A 59 2.86 9.94 -6.10
N VAL A 60 1.63 10.18 -6.50
CA VAL A 60 1.03 9.47 -7.62
C VAL A 60 1.76 9.86 -8.90
N HIS A 61 2.24 8.85 -9.63
CA HIS A 61 2.83 9.03 -10.95
C HIS A 61 1.80 8.76 -12.04
N GLN A 62 1.02 7.69 -11.89
CA GLN A 62 0.01 7.34 -12.86
C GLN A 62 -1.11 6.55 -12.19
N ARG A 63 -2.34 6.85 -12.58
CA ARG A 63 -3.51 6.05 -12.21
C ARG A 63 -4.02 5.37 -13.47
N VAL A 64 -4.11 4.03 -13.42
CA VAL A 64 -4.76 3.25 -14.48
C VAL A 64 -6.06 2.75 -13.86
N PRO A 65 -7.20 3.36 -14.21
CA PRO A 65 -8.46 3.07 -13.53
C PRO A 65 -8.75 1.59 -13.41
N TYR A 66 -9.06 1.20 -12.19
CA TYR A 66 -9.51 -0.14 -11.80
C TYR A 66 -8.45 -1.24 -11.95
N SER A 67 -7.22 -0.89 -12.32
CA SER A 67 -6.14 -1.85 -12.57
C SER A 67 -4.95 -1.65 -11.64
N ARG A 68 -4.40 -0.43 -11.59
CA ARG A 68 -3.23 -0.17 -10.76
C ARG A 68 -3.06 1.31 -10.46
N ILE A 69 -2.31 1.59 -9.42
CA ILE A 69 -1.87 2.95 -9.08
C ILE A 69 -0.36 2.90 -8.96
N GLU A 70 0.34 3.74 -9.72
CA GLU A 70 1.80 3.82 -9.71
C GLU A 70 2.24 5.03 -8.92
N LEU A 71 3.12 4.82 -7.96
CA LEU A 71 3.67 5.87 -7.11
C LEU A 71 5.17 5.96 -7.33
N VAL A 72 5.72 7.16 -7.19
CA VAL A 72 7.17 7.38 -7.25
C VAL A 72 7.64 8.09 -6.00
N ASP A 73 8.94 8.03 -5.73
CA ASP A 73 9.52 8.71 -4.59
C ASP A 73 9.27 10.21 -4.66
N TYR A 74 9.10 10.81 -3.49
CA TYR A 74 8.84 12.22 -3.34
C TYR A 74 9.47 12.69 -2.04
N GLY A 75 10.66 13.30 -2.12
CA GLY A 75 11.38 13.74 -0.94
C GLY A 75 12.05 12.61 -0.14
N ALA A 76 12.35 11.49 -0.78
CA ALA A 76 13.03 10.38 -0.13
C ALA A 76 14.53 10.45 -0.38
N PRO A 77 15.34 9.77 0.45
CA PRO A 77 16.80 9.76 0.28
C PRO A 77 17.29 8.86 -0.86
N PHE A 78 16.41 8.11 -1.50
CA PHE A 78 16.75 7.23 -2.62
C PHE A 78 15.57 7.14 -3.59
N ALA A 79 15.86 6.77 -4.83
CA ALA A 79 14.83 6.63 -5.86
C ALA A 79 14.09 5.31 -5.69
N PHE A 80 12.78 5.33 -5.80
CA PHE A 80 11.98 4.11 -5.79
C PHE A 80 10.63 4.35 -6.44
N HIS A 81 9.95 3.26 -6.82
CA HIS A 81 8.53 3.35 -7.15
C HIS A 81 7.76 2.17 -6.57
N VAL A 82 6.46 2.41 -6.38
CA VAL A 82 5.54 1.45 -5.79
C VAL A 82 4.37 1.29 -6.75
N VAL A 83 3.93 0.05 -6.95
CA VAL A 83 2.74 -0.22 -7.76
C VAL A 83 1.75 -1.01 -6.92
N LEU A 84 0.55 -0.47 -6.78
CA LEU A 84 -0.59 -1.16 -6.17
C LEU A 84 -1.36 -1.82 -7.30
N HIS A 85 -1.44 -3.14 -7.29
CA HIS A 85 -2.12 -3.91 -8.34
C HIS A 85 -3.48 -4.40 -7.88
N PHE A 86 -4.49 -4.20 -8.73
CA PHE A 86 -5.87 -4.64 -8.49
C PHE A 86 -6.32 -5.41 -9.72
N GLU A 87 -6.32 -6.73 -9.66
CA GLU A 87 -6.80 -7.54 -10.77
C GLU A 87 -7.95 -8.42 -10.35
N PRO A 88 -8.89 -8.73 -11.28
CA PRO A 88 -9.95 -9.67 -10.94
C PRO A 88 -9.34 -11.01 -10.52
N ALA A 89 -9.84 -11.57 -9.43
CA ALA A 89 -9.38 -12.89 -8.99
C ALA A 89 -9.78 -13.95 -10.01
N ALA A 90 -8.89 -14.93 -10.24
CA ALA A 90 -9.11 -15.96 -11.25
C ALA A 90 -10.37 -16.77 -10.99
N GLU A 91 -10.69 -17.06 -9.73
CA GLU A 91 -11.83 -17.89 -9.38
C GLU A 91 -13.15 -17.13 -9.25
N ASN A 92 -13.05 -15.81 -9.01
CA ASN A 92 -14.24 -14.98 -8.81
C ASN A 92 -13.94 -13.55 -9.23
N PRO A 93 -14.45 -13.08 -10.39
CA PRO A 93 -14.14 -11.73 -10.88
C PRO A 93 -14.72 -10.60 -10.03
N TYR A 94 -15.61 -10.91 -9.09
CA TYR A 94 -16.12 -9.93 -8.12
C TYR A 94 -15.20 -9.76 -6.92
N HIS A 95 -14.11 -10.52 -6.86
CA HIS A 95 -13.04 -10.37 -5.87
C HIS A 95 -11.80 -9.87 -6.56
N THR A 96 -10.85 -9.38 -5.76
CA THR A 96 -9.61 -8.79 -6.29
C THR A 96 -8.40 -9.57 -5.82
N ASP A 97 -7.55 -9.91 -6.77
CA ASP A 97 -6.18 -10.33 -6.48
C ASP A 97 -5.37 -9.05 -6.31
N PHE A 98 -4.97 -8.77 -5.08
CA PHE A 98 -4.26 -7.55 -4.69
C PHE A 98 -2.84 -7.84 -4.27
N TRP A 99 -1.88 -7.07 -4.78
CA TRP A 99 -0.49 -7.14 -4.31
C TRP A 99 0.21 -5.81 -4.55
N ILE A 100 1.35 -5.64 -3.90
CA ILE A 100 2.14 -4.41 -3.96
C ILE A 100 3.55 -4.75 -4.42
N MET A 101 4.06 -3.98 -5.37
CA MET A 101 5.43 -4.12 -5.86
C MET A 101 6.20 -2.85 -5.54
N VAL A 102 7.44 -3.01 -5.06
CA VAL A 102 8.36 -1.90 -4.82
C VAL A 102 9.65 -2.16 -5.58
N GLU A 103 10.10 -1.17 -6.32
CA GLU A 103 11.45 -1.18 -6.90
C GLU A 103 12.20 0.02 -6.31
N ALA A 104 13.35 -0.24 -5.71
CA ALA A 104 14.10 0.79 -4.99
C ALA A 104 15.58 0.73 -5.32
N ASP A 105 16.20 1.90 -5.47
CA ASP A 105 17.64 2.02 -5.68
C ASP A 105 18.31 2.08 -4.30
N LEU A 106 18.61 0.91 -3.76
CA LEU A 106 19.19 0.76 -2.43
C LEU A 106 20.64 0.32 -2.54
N ASN A 107 21.53 0.96 -1.77
CA ASN A 107 22.88 0.44 -1.62
C ASN A 107 22.83 -0.83 -0.75
N LEU A 108 23.95 -1.53 -0.64
CA LEU A 108 23.98 -2.82 0.07
C LEU A 108 23.51 -2.69 1.52
N MET A 109 23.97 -1.64 2.22
CA MET A 109 23.60 -1.44 3.63
C MET A 109 22.10 -1.21 3.77
N MET A 110 21.54 -0.31 2.96
CA MET A 110 20.10 -0.02 2.99
C MET A 110 19.27 -1.25 2.62
N LYS A 111 19.73 -2.01 1.63
CA LYS A 111 19.06 -3.26 1.23
C LYS A 111 19.01 -4.24 2.40
N MET A 112 20.10 -4.39 3.13
CA MET A 112 20.14 -5.28 4.30
C MET A 112 19.24 -4.78 5.44
N MET A 113 19.16 -3.45 5.63
CA MET A 113 18.37 -2.86 6.71
C MET A 113 16.87 -2.83 6.40
N LEU A 114 16.51 -2.57 5.16
CA LEU A 114 15.13 -2.20 4.82
C LEU A 114 14.34 -3.29 4.10
N SER A 115 14.98 -4.17 3.31
CA SER A 115 14.23 -5.10 2.47
C SER A 115 13.27 -5.99 3.25
N GLY A 116 13.73 -6.59 4.35
CA GLY A 116 12.89 -7.47 5.16
C GLY A 116 11.76 -6.73 5.84
N LYS A 117 12.04 -5.51 6.31
CA LYS A 117 11.03 -4.68 6.98
C LYS A 117 9.98 -4.17 6.00
N VAL A 118 10.40 -3.79 4.81
CA VAL A 118 9.47 -3.36 3.76
C VAL A 118 8.59 -4.53 3.35
N LYS A 119 9.18 -5.70 3.08
CA LYS A 119 8.41 -6.90 2.73
C LYS A 119 7.36 -7.22 3.79
N GLU A 120 7.75 -7.20 5.06
CA GLU A 120 6.84 -7.47 6.17
C GLU A 120 5.71 -6.44 6.22
N ALA A 121 6.03 -5.15 6.04
CA ALA A 121 5.02 -4.11 6.04
C ALA A 121 4.04 -4.26 4.89
N LEU A 122 4.53 -4.57 3.68
CA LEU A 122 3.68 -4.79 2.52
C LEU A 122 2.75 -5.99 2.73
N ASP A 123 3.28 -7.09 3.28
CA ASP A 123 2.47 -8.28 3.56
C ASP A 123 1.38 -7.99 4.59
N LYS A 124 1.68 -7.15 5.58
CA LYS A 124 0.68 -6.76 6.59
C LYS A 124 -0.45 -5.93 5.97
N VAL A 125 -0.14 -5.08 5.02
CA VAL A 125 -1.17 -4.32 4.31
C VAL A 125 -2.09 -5.27 3.55
N VAL A 126 -1.52 -6.24 2.84
CA VAL A 126 -2.32 -7.23 2.10
C VAL A 126 -3.19 -8.03 3.05
N ASP A 127 -2.62 -8.58 4.13
CA ASP A 127 -3.37 -9.36 5.11
C ASP A 127 -4.48 -8.54 5.75
N GLY A 128 -4.20 -7.29 6.07
CA GLY A 128 -5.19 -6.40 6.67
C GLY A 128 -6.38 -6.15 5.74
N LEU A 129 -6.13 -5.95 4.46
CA LEU A 129 -7.20 -5.77 3.48
C LEU A 129 -8.03 -7.04 3.30
N VAL A 130 -7.38 -8.18 3.22
CA VAL A 130 -8.08 -9.47 3.10
C VAL A 130 -8.98 -9.68 4.31
N ASP A 131 -8.44 -9.49 5.51
CA ASP A 131 -9.21 -9.68 6.74
C ASP A 131 -10.36 -8.69 6.85
N ALA A 132 -10.12 -7.43 6.55
CA ALA A 132 -11.16 -6.40 6.59
C ALA A 132 -12.28 -6.70 5.61
N SER A 133 -11.96 -7.19 4.41
CA SER A 133 -12.96 -7.55 3.41
C SER A 133 -13.82 -8.74 3.81
N ASN A 134 -13.32 -9.57 4.72
CA ASN A 134 -14.04 -10.73 5.25
C ASN A 134 -14.71 -10.46 6.60
N GLY A 135 -14.81 -9.20 6.97
CA GLY A 135 -15.47 -8.80 8.21
C GLY A 135 -14.63 -8.92 9.46
N LYS A 136 -13.34 -9.20 9.33
CA LYS A 136 -12.42 -9.23 10.45
C LYS A 136 -11.86 -7.83 10.68
N MET A 137 -11.55 -7.53 11.93
CA MET A 137 -11.03 -6.20 12.31
C MET A 137 -9.59 -6.34 12.80
N PRO A 138 -8.61 -6.34 11.88
CA PRO A 138 -7.20 -6.35 12.31
C PRO A 138 -6.89 -5.09 13.10
N GLU A 139 -5.89 -5.16 13.96
CA GLU A 139 -5.46 -4.01 14.74
C GLU A 139 -5.16 -2.82 13.82
N GLY A 140 -5.75 -1.67 14.15
CA GLY A 140 -5.55 -0.45 13.41
C GLY A 140 -6.39 -0.28 12.16
N PHE A 141 -7.18 -1.29 11.79
CA PHE A 141 -8.08 -1.19 10.64
C PHE A 141 -9.48 -0.78 11.06
N ASP A 142 -10.04 0.15 10.30
CA ASP A 142 -11.44 0.55 10.46
C ASP A 142 -12.14 0.31 9.13
N VAL A 143 -12.92 -0.76 9.07
CA VAL A 143 -13.62 -1.18 7.84
C VAL A 143 -14.55 -0.08 7.33
N SER A 144 -15.20 0.66 8.23
CA SER A 144 -16.14 1.69 7.82
C SER A 144 -15.45 2.81 7.03
N LYS A 145 -14.19 3.11 7.35
CA LYS A 145 -13.45 4.17 6.67
C LYS A 145 -13.01 3.77 5.27
N TRP A 146 -12.46 2.57 5.09
CA TRP A 146 -11.99 2.21 3.77
C TRP A 146 -13.07 1.63 2.87
N ALA A 147 -14.16 1.16 3.42
CA ALA A 147 -15.30 0.70 2.62
C ALA A 147 -16.12 1.87 2.05
N GLY A 148 -15.68 3.10 2.22
CA GLY A 148 -16.37 4.27 1.69
C GLY A 148 -17.60 4.70 2.48
N GLN A 149 -17.66 4.25 3.68
CA GLN A 149 -18.79 4.55 4.56
C GLN A 149 -18.62 5.86 5.30
#